data_a05ff2f676f62204f66945af811f3893
#
_entry.id   a05ff2f676f62204f66945af811f3893
#
_cell.length_a   1.000
_cell.length_b   1.000
_cell.length_c   1.000
_cell.angle_alpha   90.00
_cell.angle_beta   90.00
_cell.angle_gamma   90.00
#
_symmetry.space_group_name_H-M   'P 1'
#
loop_
_entity.id
_entity.type
_entity.pdbx_description
1 polymer ?
#
loop_
_entity_poly.entity_id
_entity_poly.type
_entity_poly.pdbx_seq_one_letter_code
_entity_poly.pdbx_strand_id
1 'polypeptide(L)'
;MPELVLADRDERDDLGAFVARAVRLDAQAVVRLRNREDGRLLDAWVATPFDTLATRTVAGRVEPSDVTVAGSELLTGLTVMRGERIDPGAPKDLMWRSALPPVEGWLPVDRLPVGVVSRLADEGVAVARENTGPHGTPPASLLDQTVLTVSGSGLDVKVPLRCLFALSGMGFLGSAEEEEVRVIATDAWLRIDARFGAVVRRRHSMLPLLV
;
A
#
# COMPACT_ATOMS: atom_id res chain seq x y z
N MET A 1 21.09 -16.39 -1.97
CA MET A 1 20.68 -14.98 -2.13
C MET A 1 19.27 -15.00 -2.68
N PRO A 2 18.39 -14.10 -2.27
CA PRO A 2 17.06 -14.01 -2.87
C PRO A 2 17.14 -13.78 -4.38
N GLU A 3 16.16 -14.30 -5.09
CA GLU A 3 16.05 -14.13 -6.55
C GLU A 3 14.62 -13.75 -6.91
N LEU A 4 14.44 -12.70 -7.71
CA LEU A 4 13.17 -12.23 -8.21
C LEU A 4 13.09 -12.44 -9.71
N VAL A 5 12.00 -13.05 -10.18
CA VAL A 5 11.69 -13.23 -11.60
C VAL A 5 10.32 -12.61 -11.88
N LEU A 6 10.25 -11.70 -12.81
CA LEU A 6 9.00 -11.08 -13.28
C LEU A 6 8.63 -11.60 -14.66
N ALA A 7 7.33 -11.65 -14.96
CA ALA A 7 6.83 -12.25 -16.17
C ALA A 7 7.30 -11.51 -17.43
N ASP A 8 7.36 -10.19 -17.37
CA ASP A 8 7.75 -9.34 -18.48
C ASP A 8 8.26 -7.96 -18.00
N ARG A 9 8.48 -7.07 -18.96
CA ARG A 9 8.97 -5.71 -18.71
C ARG A 9 7.93 -4.83 -18.06
N ASP A 10 6.66 -4.98 -18.42
CA ASP A 10 5.59 -4.13 -17.90
C ASP A 10 5.39 -4.40 -16.40
N GLU A 11 5.45 -5.67 -15.99
CA GLU A 11 5.42 -6.06 -14.57
C GLU A 11 6.63 -5.53 -13.79
N ARG A 12 7.79 -5.45 -14.44
CA ARG A 12 8.99 -4.84 -13.85
C ARG A 12 8.82 -3.33 -13.68
N ASP A 13 8.33 -2.66 -14.69
CA ASP A 13 8.12 -1.22 -14.66
C ASP A 13 7.05 -0.85 -13.62
N ASP A 14 5.99 -1.65 -13.50
CA ASP A 14 4.94 -1.54 -12.49
C ASP A 14 5.48 -1.70 -11.06
N LEU A 15 6.25 -2.76 -10.81
CA LEU A 15 6.89 -2.98 -9.51
C LEU A 15 7.91 -1.87 -9.22
N GLY A 16 8.68 -1.47 -10.22
CA GLY A 16 9.64 -0.37 -10.13
C GLY A 16 8.99 0.95 -9.73
N ALA A 17 7.87 1.30 -10.36
CA ALA A 17 7.10 2.49 -10.04
C ALA A 17 6.54 2.44 -8.59
N PHE A 18 6.04 1.30 -8.15
CA PHE A 18 5.58 1.08 -6.77
C PHE A 18 6.71 1.30 -5.76
N VAL A 19 7.85 0.63 -5.97
CA VAL A 19 9.00 0.72 -5.07
C VAL A 19 9.60 2.13 -5.04
N ALA A 20 9.71 2.78 -6.21
CA ALA A 20 10.22 4.15 -6.30
C ALA A 20 9.37 5.14 -5.49
N ARG A 21 8.04 4.98 -5.49
CA ARG A 21 7.13 5.82 -4.70
C ARG A 21 7.25 5.54 -3.21
N ALA A 22 7.39 4.26 -2.82
CA ALA A 22 7.61 3.88 -1.43
C ALA A 22 8.91 4.49 -0.88
N VAL A 23 10.03 4.37 -1.62
CA VAL A 23 11.33 4.95 -1.23
C VAL A 23 11.29 6.48 -1.20
N ARG A 24 10.51 7.12 -2.06
CA ARG A 24 10.32 8.58 -2.03
C ARG A 24 9.54 9.03 -0.79
N LEU A 25 8.55 8.25 -0.33
CA LEU A 25 7.80 8.54 0.90
C LEU A 25 8.62 8.28 2.15
N ASP A 26 9.43 7.23 2.14
CA ASP A 26 10.34 6.86 3.22
C ASP A 26 11.61 6.23 2.64
N ALA A 27 12.73 6.92 2.75
CA ALA A 27 14.02 6.44 2.26
C ALA A 27 14.49 5.14 2.94
N GLN A 28 13.95 4.80 4.11
CA GLN A 28 14.23 3.56 4.85
C GLN A 28 13.17 2.48 4.61
N ALA A 29 12.23 2.69 3.69
CA ALA A 29 11.17 1.73 3.40
C ALA A 29 11.75 0.34 3.10
N VAL A 30 11.15 -0.66 3.71
CA VAL A 30 11.37 -2.06 3.35
C VAL A 30 10.18 -2.57 2.56
N VAL A 31 10.44 -3.43 1.60
CA VAL A 31 9.44 -4.07 0.75
C VAL A 31 9.40 -5.55 1.08
N ARG A 32 8.24 -6.06 1.47
CA ARG A 32 8.01 -7.49 1.63
C ARG A 32 7.41 -8.05 0.35
N LEU A 33 8.12 -8.98 -0.24
CA LEU A 33 7.74 -9.71 -1.45
C LEU A 33 7.20 -11.08 -1.02
N ARG A 34 5.98 -11.42 -1.44
CA ARG A 34 5.35 -12.67 -1.06
C ARG A 34 4.64 -13.29 -2.25
N ASN A 35 4.98 -14.54 -2.58
CA ASN A 35 4.28 -15.30 -3.60
C ASN A 35 2.86 -15.62 -3.14
N ARG A 36 1.90 -15.55 -4.07
CA ARG A 36 0.58 -16.12 -3.88
C ARG A 36 0.61 -17.64 -4.08
N GLU A 37 -0.43 -18.32 -3.59
CA GLU A 37 -0.53 -19.78 -3.63
C GLU A 37 -0.47 -20.36 -5.04
N ASP A 38 -0.89 -19.60 -6.06
CA ASP A 38 -0.82 -20.00 -7.46
C ASP A 38 0.61 -20.01 -8.03
N GLY A 39 1.58 -19.45 -7.29
CA GLY A 39 2.99 -19.36 -7.69
C GLY A 39 3.25 -18.49 -8.92
N ARG A 40 2.24 -17.80 -9.46
CA ARG A 40 2.33 -16.94 -10.65
C ARG A 40 2.29 -15.48 -10.32
N LEU A 41 1.68 -15.14 -9.20
CA LEU A 41 1.52 -13.77 -8.73
C LEU A 41 2.36 -13.53 -7.48
N LEU A 42 2.88 -12.32 -7.41
CA LEU A 42 3.69 -11.80 -6.33
C LEU A 42 3.03 -10.54 -5.76
N ASP A 43 2.80 -10.53 -4.46
CA ASP A 43 2.38 -9.32 -3.76
C ASP A 43 3.61 -8.59 -3.19
N ALA A 44 3.78 -7.34 -3.54
CA ALA A 44 4.70 -6.42 -2.91
C ALA A 44 3.96 -5.58 -1.86
N TRP A 45 4.48 -5.53 -0.64
CA TRP A 45 3.91 -4.83 0.49
C TRP A 45 4.89 -3.82 1.07
N VAL A 46 4.38 -2.65 1.43
CA VAL A 46 5.14 -1.58 2.12
C VAL A 46 4.30 -1.03 3.26
N ALA A 47 4.91 -0.81 4.42
CA ALA A 47 4.32 0.03 5.46
C ALA A 47 4.59 1.50 5.11
N THR A 48 3.53 2.30 4.99
CA THR A 48 3.66 3.72 4.66
C THR A 48 3.85 4.57 5.93
N PRO A 49 4.37 5.79 5.83
CA PRO A 49 4.48 6.72 6.96
C PRO A 49 3.11 7.13 7.56
N PHE A 50 2.01 6.77 6.89
CA PHE A 50 0.65 7.11 7.31
C PHE A 50 -0.01 6.01 8.17
N ASP A 51 0.74 5.03 8.68
CA ASP A 51 0.21 3.88 9.43
C ASP A 51 -0.86 3.11 8.62
N THR A 52 -0.54 2.87 7.37
CA THR A 52 -1.28 2.02 6.43
C THR A 52 -0.32 1.12 5.68
N LEU A 53 -0.81 0.03 5.14
CA LEU A 53 -0.06 -0.79 4.18
C LEU A 53 -0.43 -0.39 2.76
N ALA A 54 0.56 -0.29 1.90
CA ALA A 54 0.37 -0.21 0.47
C ALA A 54 0.78 -1.53 -0.18
N THR A 55 0.06 -1.96 -1.21
CA THR A 55 0.38 -3.19 -1.94
C THR A 55 0.15 -3.04 -3.44
N ARG A 56 1.00 -3.73 -4.19
CA ARG A 56 0.88 -3.96 -5.63
C ARG A 56 1.09 -5.45 -5.90
N THR A 57 0.22 -6.03 -6.72
CA THR A 57 0.39 -7.39 -7.23
C THR A 57 0.95 -7.32 -8.64
N VAL A 58 1.95 -8.14 -8.93
CA VAL A 58 2.58 -8.28 -10.23
C VAL A 58 2.69 -9.76 -10.61
N ALA A 59 2.75 -10.07 -11.91
CA ALA A 59 3.04 -11.41 -12.37
C ALA A 59 4.54 -11.70 -12.22
N GLY A 60 4.85 -12.72 -11.40
CA GLY A 60 6.22 -13.07 -11.07
C GLY A 60 6.31 -13.93 -9.82
N ARG A 61 7.53 -14.19 -9.42
CA ARG A 61 7.84 -14.96 -8.19
C ARG A 61 9.15 -14.52 -7.57
N VAL A 62 9.27 -14.75 -6.28
CA VAL A 62 10.51 -14.54 -5.53
C VAL A 62 10.92 -15.83 -4.82
N GLU A 63 12.21 -16.05 -4.69
CA GLU A 63 12.79 -17.14 -3.90
C GLU A 63 13.73 -16.53 -2.84
N PRO A 64 13.52 -16.81 -1.54
CA PRO A 64 12.41 -17.60 -0.94
C PRO A 64 11.04 -16.95 -1.17
N SER A 65 9.96 -17.74 -1.08
CA SER A 65 8.59 -17.33 -1.43
C SER A 65 7.98 -16.20 -0.58
N ASP A 66 8.66 -15.81 0.49
CA ASP A 66 8.34 -14.68 1.36
C ASP A 66 9.65 -14.09 1.87
N VAL A 67 9.96 -12.85 1.50
CA VAL A 67 11.19 -12.16 1.88
C VAL A 67 10.96 -10.66 1.97
N THR A 68 11.59 -10.03 2.95
CA THR A 68 11.64 -8.57 3.08
C THR A 68 13.01 -8.07 2.66
N VAL A 69 13.06 -7.01 1.86
CA VAL A 69 14.31 -6.40 1.36
C VAL A 69 14.26 -4.88 1.53
N ALA A 70 15.41 -4.21 1.46
CA ALA A 70 15.45 -2.75 1.43
C ALA A 70 14.87 -2.23 0.10
N GLY A 71 13.95 -1.26 0.17
CA GLY A 71 13.33 -0.70 -1.02
C GLY A 71 14.34 -0.08 -1.98
N SER A 72 15.39 0.56 -1.48
CA SER A 72 16.46 1.15 -2.28
C SER A 72 17.31 0.09 -3.04
N GLU A 73 17.59 -1.06 -2.40
CA GLU A 73 18.31 -2.17 -3.05
C GLU A 73 17.46 -2.80 -4.15
N LEU A 74 16.17 -3.09 -3.83
CA LEU A 74 15.22 -3.61 -4.81
C LEU A 74 15.04 -2.66 -6.01
N LEU A 75 14.91 -1.35 -5.77
CA LEU A 75 14.79 -0.37 -6.84
C LEU A 75 16.02 -0.37 -7.74
N THR A 76 17.21 -0.48 -7.17
CA THR A 76 18.46 -0.59 -7.92
C THR A 76 18.47 -1.86 -8.78
N GLY A 77 18.09 -3.02 -8.23
CA GLY A 77 17.98 -4.27 -8.97
C GLY A 77 17.02 -4.18 -10.15
N LEU A 78 15.84 -3.57 -9.93
CA LEU A 78 14.82 -3.39 -10.97
C LEU A 78 15.28 -2.45 -12.11
N THR A 79 16.09 -1.44 -11.81
CA THR A 79 16.53 -0.42 -12.79
C THR A 79 17.80 -0.80 -13.54
N VAL A 80 18.75 -1.45 -12.89
CA VAL A 80 20.09 -1.74 -13.46
C VAL A 80 20.13 -3.09 -14.19
N MET A 81 19.48 -4.09 -13.66
CA MET A 81 19.51 -5.46 -14.21
C MET A 81 18.60 -5.58 -15.43
N ARG A 82 19.16 -5.93 -16.59
CA ARG A 82 18.41 -6.17 -17.83
C ARG A 82 18.00 -7.63 -18.04
N GLY A 83 18.41 -8.54 -17.16
CA GLY A 83 18.12 -9.98 -17.24
C GLY A 83 16.74 -10.34 -16.70
N GLU A 84 16.33 -11.59 -16.92
CA GLU A 84 15.08 -12.15 -16.37
C GLU A 84 15.14 -12.33 -14.84
N ARG A 85 16.35 -12.51 -14.29
CA ARG A 85 16.61 -12.71 -12.86
C ARG A 85 17.14 -11.44 -12.25
N ILE A 86 16.51 -11.00 -11.21
CA ILE A 86 16.80 -9.77 -10.49
C ILE A 86 17.25 -10.14 -9.08
N ASP A 87 18.36 -9.58 -8.63
CA ASP A 87 18.74 -9.61 -7.23
C ASP A 87 17.93 -8.51 -6.50
N PRO A 88 16.99 -8.88 -5.61
CA PRO A 88 16.18 -7.89 -4.90
C PRO A 88 16.90 -7.26 -3.69
N GLY A 89 18.12 -7.68 -3.40
CA GLY A 89 18.92 -7.25 -2.25
C GLY A 89 18.95 -8.27 -1.09
N ALA A 90 19.66 -7.91 -0.03
CA ALA A 90 19.83 -8.76 1.12
C ALA A 90 18.52 -8.87 1.96
N PRO A 91 18.20 -10.05 2.55
CA PRO A 91 17.05 -10.21 3.42
C PRO A 91 17.08 -9.27 4.63
N LYS A 92 15.94 -8.63 4.89
CA LYS A 92 15.70 -7.69 6.00
C LYS A 92 14.43 -8.07 6.80
N ASP A 93 14.12 -9.36 6.91
CA ASP A 93 12.85 -9.85 7.47
C ASP A 93 12.56 -9.31 8.87
N LEU A 94 13.60 -9.12 9.70
CA LEU A 94 13.47 -8.54 11.03
C LEU A 94 13.01 -7.05 11.03
N MET A 95 13.12 -6.37 9.89
CA MET A 95 12.65 -4.99 9.74
C MET A 95 11.14 -4.91 9.48
N TRP A 96 10.50 -5.99 9.03
CA TRP A 96 9.06 -6.02 8.83
C TRP A 96 8.33 -6.20 10.16
N ARG A 97 7.53 -5.20 10.54
CA ARG A 97 6.83 -5.17 11.83
C ARG A 97 5.30 -5.15 11.72
N SER A 98 4.77 -5.09 10.52
CA SER A 98 3.34 -4.99 10.29
C SER A 98 2.71 -6.37 10.09
N ALA A 99 1.54 -6.60 10.70
CA ALA A 99 0.74 -7.76 10.34
C ALA A 99 0.16 -7.57 8.94
N LEU A 100 0.19 -8.61 8.10
CA LEU A 100 -0.51 -8.62 6.83
C LEU A 100 -2.01 -8.89 7.05
N PRO A 101 -2.88 -8.38 6.18
CA PRO A 101 -4.30 -8.70 6.21
C PRO A 101 -4.56 -10.15 5.82
N PRO A 102 -5.76 -10.70 6.13
CA PRO A 102 -6.16 -12.02 5.67
C PRO A 102 -6.27 -12.07 4.16
N VAL A 103 -6.08 -13.25 3.57
CA VAL A 103 -6.23 -13.48 2.13
C VAL A 103 -7.71 -13.48 1.73
N GLU A 104 -8.57 -14.00 2.59
CA GLU A 104 -10.00 -14.21 2.35
C GLU A 104 -10.90 -13.42 3.30
N GLY A 105 -12.21 -13.50 3.10
CA GLY A 105 -13.20 -12.87 3.97
C GLY A 105 -13.48 -11.41 3.65
N TRP A 106 -13.04 -10.91 2.51
CA TRP A 106 -13.31 -9.56 2.06
C TRP A 106 -14.70 -9.42 1.46
N LEU A 107 -15.47 -8.48 1.99
CA LEU A 107 -16.82 -8.14 1.51
C LEU A 107 -16.77 -6.82 0.73
N PRO A 108 -17.46 -6.72 -0.42
CA PRO A 108 -17.59 -5.45 -1.14
C PRO A 108 -18.46 -4.50 -0.32
N VAL A 109 -17.99 -3.26 -0.14
CA VAL A 109 -18.71 -2.24 0.63
C VAL A 109 -19.23 -1.15 -0.31
N ASP A 110 -18.35 -0.56 -1.14
CA ASP A 110 -18.75 0.55 -2.02
C ASP A 110 -17.77 0.72 -3.19
N ARG A 111 -18.16 1.57 -4.15
CA ARG A 111 -17.33 2.08 -5.23
C ARG A 111 -17.40 3.59 -5.24
N LEU A 112 -16.27 4.25 -5.29
CA LEU A 112 -16.15 5.70 -5.22
C LEU A 112 -15.48 6.24 -6.48
N PRO A 113 -16.01 7.31 -7.09
CA PRO A 113 -15.33 7.96 -8.20
C PRO A 113 -13.94 8.45 -7.78
N VAL A 114 -12.92 8.18 -8.60
CA VAL A 114 -11.53 8.63 -8.34
C VAL A 114 -11.48 10.13 -8.08
N GLY A 115 -12.24 10.93 -8.83
CA GLY A 115 -12.29 12.38 -8.66
C GLY A 115 -12.74 12.83 -7.25
N VAL A 116 -13.66 12.10 -6.63
CA VAL A 116 -14.09 12.36 -5.24
C VAL A 116 -12.95 12.09 -4.26
N VAL A 117 -12.30 10.94 -4.41
CA VAL A 117 -11.19 10.52 -3.54
C VAL A 117 -10.00 11.47 -3.69
N SER A 118 -9.64 11.86 -4.92
CA SER A 118 -8.55 12.81 -5.20
C SER A 118 -8.82 14.17 -4.58
N ARG A 119 -10.03 14.72 -4.76
CA ARG A 119 -10.39 16.00 -4.17
C ARG A 119 -10.30 15.98 -2.65
N LEU A 120 -10.84 14.96 -1.99
CA LEU A 120 -10.74 14.82 -0.54
C LEU A 120 -9.29 14.67 -0.06
N ALA A 121 -8.43 13.98 -0.83
CA ALA A 121 -7.01 13.90 -0.52
C ALA A 121 -6.35 15.27 -0.62
N ASP A 122 -6.64 16.06 -1.66
CA ASP A 122 -6.08 17.41 -1.88
C ASP A 122 -6.54 18.39 -0.80
N GLU A 123 -7.83 18.38 -0.44
CA GLU A 123 -8.37 19.15 0.68
C GLU A 123 -7.67 18.78 2.00
N GLY A 124 -7.47 17.49 2.24
CA GLY A 124 -6.73 17.01 3.41
C GLY A 124 -5.28 17.47 3.43
N VAL A 125 -4.60 17.48 2.27
CA VAL A 125 -3.22 18.00 2.14
C VAL A 125 -3.19 19.51 2.43
N ALA A 126 -4.16 20.28 1.97
CA ALA A 126 -4.24 21.71 2.26
C ALA A 126 -4.37 21.95 3.77
N VAL A 127 -5.31 21.26 4.44
CA VAL A 127 -5.48 21.34 5.90
C VAL A 127 -4.22 20.88 6.64
N ALA A 128 -3.56 19.81 6.17
CA ALA A 128 -2.34 19.32 6.78
C ALA A 128 -1.20 20.36 6.73
N ARG A 129 -1.05 21.06 5.60
CA ARG A 129 -0.03 22.11 5.46
C ARG A 129 -0.24 23.29 6.43
N GLU A 130 -1.50 23.68 6.67
CA GLU A 130 -1.84 24.74 7.62
C GLU A 130 -1.61 24.32 9.07
N ASN A 131 -1.66 23.01 9.36
CA ASN A 131 -1.55 22.46 10.72
C ASN A 131 -0.24 21.69 10.93
N THR A 132 0.74 21.82 10.03
CA THR A 132 2.03 21.14 10.14
C THR A 132 2.85 21.74 11.28
N GLY A 133 3.24 20.92 12.24
CA GLY A 133 4.14 21.30 13.31
C GLY A 133 5.59 21.53 12.84
N PRO A 134 6.49 21.92 13.74
CA PRO A 134 7.91 22.23 13.40
C PRO A 134 8.68 21.09 12.72
N HIS A 135 8.16 19.88 12.80
CA HIS A 135 8.78 18.66 12.21
C HIS A 135 8.22 18.26 10.85
N GLY A 136 7.34 19.05 10.24
CA GLY A 136 6.85 18.78 8.88
C GLY A 136 5.86 17.62 8.73
N THR A 137 5.44 16.97 9.82
CA THR A 137 4.50 15.84 9.81
C THR A 137 3.13 16.29 10.29
N PRO A 138 2.04 15.95 9.58
CA PRO A 138 0.69 16.22 10.05
C PRO A 138 0.42 15.51 11.39
N PRO A 139 -0.32 16.12 12.32
CA PRO A 139 -0.64 15.47 13.59
C PRO A 139 -1.47 14.20 13.37
N ALA A 140 -1.24 13.18 14.19
CA ALA A 140 -1.94 11.90 14.09
C ALA A 140 -3.47 12.05 14.19
N SER A 141 -3.94 13.01 15.00
CA SER A 141 -5.37 13.33 15.15
C SER A 141 -6.01 13.81 13.84
N LEU A 142 -5.28 14.53 12.99
CA LEU A 142 -5.74 14.93 11.66
C LEU A 142 -5.80 13.72 10.74
N LEU A 143 -4.76 12.90 10.74
CA LEU A 143 -4.70 11.69 9.91
C LEU A 143 -5.79 10.67 10.26
N ASP A 144 -6.25 10.64 11.51
CA ASP A 144 -7.32 9.76 11.99
C ASP A 144 -8.73 10.29 11.76
N GLN A 145 -8.88 11.52 11.27
CA GLN A 145 -10.19 12.06 10.92
C GLN A 145 -10.85 11.21 9.83
N THR A 146 -12.11 10.83 10.11
CA THR A 146 -12.96 10.13 9.14
C THR A 146 -13.38 11.13 8.07
N VAL A 147 -12.97 10.92 6.83
CA VAL A 147 -13.31 11.77 5.68
C VAL A 147 -14.45 11.21 4.85
N LEU A 148 -14.68 9.91 4.95
CA LEU A 148 -15.77 9.19 4.29
C LEU A 148 -16.30 8.11 5.23
N THR A 149 -17.61 7.87 5.18
CA THR A 149 -18.23 6.67 5.71
C THR A 149 -18.99 6.01 4.58
N VAL A 150 -18.70 4.75 4.33
CA VAL A 150 -19.32 3.93 3.28
C VAL A 150 -19.99 2.73 3.92
N SER A 151 -21.15 2.32 3.39
CA SER A 151 -21.94 1.24 3.94
C SER A 151 -22.29 0.24 2.86
N GLY A 152 -22.11 -1.03 3.15
CA GLY A 152 -22.49 -2.12 2.24
C GLY A 152 -22.18 -3.48 2.86
N SER A 153 -22.84 -4.51 2.36
CA SER A 153 -22.72 -5.90 2.84
C SER A 153 -22.85 -6.06 4.36
N GLY A 154 -23.67 -5.21 5.00
CA GLY A 154 -23.87 -5.22 6.45
C GLY A 154 -22.73 -4.57 7.27
N LEU A 155 -21.82 -3.89 6.61
CA LEU A 155 -20.70 -3.19 7.25
C LEU A 155 -20.82 -1.68 7.06
N ASP A 156 -20.51 -0.93 8.12
CA ASP A 156 -20.25 0.51 8.08
C ASP A 156 -18.74 0.73 8.23
N VAL A 157 -18.14 1.34 7.22
CA VAL A 157 -16.69 1.49 7.13
C VAL A 157 -16.30 2.95 7.11
N LYS A 158 -15.56 3.37 8.13
CA LYS A 158 -14.96 4.70 8.21
C LYS A 158 -13.63 4.72 7.48
N VAL A 159 -13.49 5.60 6.52
CA VAL A 159 -12.23 5.82 5.77
C VAL A 159 -11.53 7.03 6.38
N PRO A 160 -10.40 6.86 7.08
CA PRO A 160 -9.66 7.97 7.64
C PRO A 160 -8.78 8.63 6.58
N LEU A 161 -8.46 9.92 6.80
CA LEU A 161 -7.64 10.74 5.90
C LEU A 161 -6.30 10.09 5.55
N ARG A 162 -5.68 9.36 6.47
CA ARG A 162 -4.42 8.63 6.25
C ARG A 162 -4.47 7.64 5.08
N CYS A 163 -5.63 7.02 4.83
CA CYS A 163 -5.80 6.13 3.68
C CYS A 163 -5.75 6.90 2.36
N LEU A 164 -6.34 8.09 2.32
CA LEU A 164 -6.31 8.94 1.13
C LEU A 164 -4.90 9.49 0.87
N PHE A 165 -4.17 9.86 1.93
CA PHE A 165 -2.78 10.28 1.83
C PHE A 165 -1.88 9.14 1.30
N ALA A 166 -2.11 7.91 1.74
CA ALA A 166 -1.39 6.76 1.23
C ALA A 166 -1.72 6.50 -0.25
N LEU A 167 -3.00 6.55 -0.66
CA LEU A 167 -3.41 6.40 -2.05
C LEU A 167 -2.77 7.45 -2.96
N SER A 168 -2.80 8.72 -2.54
CA SER A 168 -2.21 9.83 -3.29
C SER A 168 -0.68 9.76 -3.30
N GLY A 169 -0.05 9.57 -2.13
CA GLY A 169 1.41 9.50 -1.99
C GLY A 169 2.03 8.33 -2.76
N MET A 170 1.35 7.18 -2.78
CA MET A 170 1.74 6.02 -3.61
C MET A 170 1.31 6.18 -5.07
N GLY A 171 0.55 7.24 -5.43
CA GLY A 171 0.06 7.50 -6.77
C GLY A 171 -0.79 6.37 -7.33
N PHE A 172 -1.64 5.79 -6.51
CA PHE A 172 -2.50 4.68 -6.91
C PHE A 172 -3.74 5.13 -7.67
N LEU A 173 -4.12 6.39 -7.50
CA LEU A 173 -5.26 6.97 -8.19
C LEU A 173 -4.93 7.21 -9.66
N GLY A 174 -5.83 6.83 -10.55
CA GLY A 174 -5.77 7.18 -11.95
C GLY A 174 -6.19 8.63 -12.17
N SER A 175 -6.13 9.08 -13.42
CA SER A 175 -6.53 10.43 -13.82
C SER A 175 -7.83 10.47 -14.64
N ALA A 176 -8.39 9.30 -14.99
CA ALA A 176 -9.61 9.24 -15.78
C ALA A 176 -10.85 9.51 -14.90
N GLU A 177 -11.73 10.41 -15.33
CA GLU A 177 -12.93 10.81 -14.58
C GLU A 177 -13.90 9.64 -14.33
N GLU A 178 -13.90 8.63 -15.21
CA GLU A 178 -14.77 7.44 -15.12
C GLU A 178 -14.20 6.32 -14.26
N GLU A 179 -12.97 6.49 -13.73
CA GLU A 179 -12.38 5.48 -12.87
C GLU A 179 -12.98 5.50 -11.46
N GLU A 180 -13.09 4.30 -10.90
CA GLU A 180 -13.57 4.09 -9.53
C GLU A 180 -12.50 3.39 -8.68
N VAL A 181 -12.47 3.73 -7.40
CA VAL A 181 -11.81 2.93 -6.37
C VAL A 181 -12.84 2.02 -5.72
N ARG A 182 -12.45 0.80 -5.44
CA ARG A 182 -13.29 -0.18 -4.78
C ARG A 182 -12.94 -0.27 -3.30
N VAL A 183 -13.94 -0.07 -2.45
CA VAL A 183 -13.81 -0.26 -1.00
C VAL A 183 -14.32 -1.65 -0.63
N ILE A 184 -13.46 -2.43 -0.03
CA ILE A 184 -13.79 -3.74 0.53
C ILE A 184 -13.33 -3.80 1.98
N ALA A 185 -13.99 -4.62 2.79
CA ALA A 185 -13.65 -4.73 4.19
C ALA A 185 -13.88 -6.14 4.75
N THR A 186 -13.20 -6.43 5.83
CA THR A 186 -13.57 -7.45 6.81
C THR A 186 -13.99 -6.75 8.11
N ASP A 187 -14.35 -7.48 9.14
CA ASP A 187 -14.61 -6.89 10.46
C ASP A 187 -13.40 -6.09 10.99
N ALA A 188 -12.19 -6.57 10.73
CA ALA A 188 -10.96 -6.01 11.27
C ALA A 188 -10.17 -5.13 10.30
N TRP A 189 -10.43 -5.22 8.99
CA TRP A 189 -9.62 -4.58 7.97
C TRP A 189 -10.46 -3.80 6.95
N LEU A 190 -9.91 -2.67 6.52
CA LEU A 190 -10.33 -1.87 5.37
C LEU A 190 -9.30 -2.04 4.26
N ARG A 191 -9.76 -2.19 3.02
CA ARG A 191 -8.94 -2.17 1.82
C ARG A 191 -9.58 -1.29 0.76
N ILE A 192 -8.79 -0.44 0.14
CA ILE A 192 -9.19 0.43 -0.96
C ILE A 192 -8.34 0.06 -2.17
N ASP A 193 -8.96 -0.61 -3.13
CA ASP A 193 -8.34 -0.97 -4.40
C ASP A 193 -8.48 0.18 -5.39
N ALA A 194 -7.38 0.60 -5.95
CA ALA A 194 -7.31 1.61 -7.00
C ALA A 194 -6.55 1.03 -8.21
N ARG A 195 -6.47 1.79 -9.31
CA ARG A 195 -5.88 1.32 -10.58
C ARG A 195 -4.46 0.78 -10.42
N PHE A 196 -3.61 1.47 -9.66
CA PHE A 196 -2.18 1.16 -9.59
C PHE A 196 -1.75 0.48 -8.29
N GLY A 197 -2.69 0.07 -7.45
CA GLY A 197 -2.41 -0.64 -6.21
C GLY A 197 -3.54 -0.50 -5.20
N ALA A 198 -3.30 -1.00 -4.00
CA ALA A 198 -4.27 -0.91 -2.92
C ALA A 198 -3.65 -0.40 -1.62
N VAL A 199 -4.47 0.28 -0.84
CA VAL A 199 -4.15 0.68 0.54
C VAL A 199 -4.97 -0.17 1.49
N VAL A 200 -4.32 -0.67 2.53
CA VAL A 200 -4.95 -1.56 3.52
C VAL A 200 -4.66 -1.06 4.93
N ARG A 201 -5.67 -1.08 5.79
CA ARG A 201 -5.54 -0.66 7.19
C ARG A 201 -6.44 -1.46 8.12
N ARG A 202 -6.00 -1.65 9.36
CA ARG A 202 -6.89 -2.14 10.43
C ARG A 202 -7.97 -1.10 10.74
N ARG A 203 -9.22 -1.55 10.86
CA ARG A 203 -10.37 -0.67 11.16
C ARG A 203 -10.41 -0.24 12.61
N HIS A 204 -9.93 -1.09 13.52
CA HIS A 204 -9.91 -0.84 14.95
C HIS A 204 -8.49 -1.01 15.48
N SER A 205 -8.06 -0.10 16.33
CA SER A 205 -6.89 -0.34 17.16
C SER A 205 -7.23 -1.48 18.12
N MET A 206 -6.51 -2.57 18.05
CA MET A 206 -6.60 -3.55 19.14
C MET A 206 -6.04 -2.88 20.39
N LEU A 207 -6.90 -2.53 21.34
CA LEU A 207 -6.44 -2.22 22.69
C LEU A 207 -5.73 -3.47 23.21
N PRO A 208 -4.46 -3.39 23.65
CA PRO A 208 -3.85 -4.51 24.33
C PRO A 208 -4.70 -4.79 25.56
N LEU A 209 -5.30 -5.99 25.59
CA LEU A 209 -5.88 -6.50 26.85
C LEU A 209 -4.70 -6.61 27.81
N LEU A 210 -4.64 -5.68 28.77
CA LEU A 210 -3.81 -5.86 29.95
C LEU A 210 -4.43 -7.01 30.73
N VAL A 211 -3.80 -8.18 30.64
CA VAL A 211 -4.04 -9.33 31.50
C VAL A 211 -3.16 -9.18 32.72
#